data_7e92affc8f838ec596cd0b24dece71ed
#
_entry.id   7e92affc8f838ec596cd0b24dece71ed
#
_cell.length_a   1.000
_cell.length_b   1.000
_cell.length_c   1.000
_cell.angle_alpha   90.00
_cell.angle_beta   90.00
_cell.angle_gamma   90.00
#
_symmetry.space_group_name_H-M   'P 1'
#
loop_
_entity.id
_entity.type
_entity.pdbx_description
1 polymer ?
#
loop_
_entity_poly.entity_id
_entity_poly.type
_entity_poly.pdbx_seq_one_letter_code
_entity_poly.pdbx_strand_id
1 'polypeptide(L)'
;MNFVRFRLKDKILYGVLEDGTVQPIQGSIYADYSLLPVKYSLNDIKLLAPCEPSKILCVGLNYRDHAEEMNLQIPKWPVIFMKPSTSVIGPEEEIVYPNSFVKRLDYEAELAVVIKEKTKNIETEMVE
;
A
#
# COMPACT_ATOMS: atom_id res chain seq x y z
N MET A 1 6.57 -13.76 -3.34
CA MET A 1 5.18 -14.12 -2.94
C MET A 1 4.39 -12.84 -2.85
N ASN A 2 3.22 -12.75 -3.48
CA ASN A 2 2.42 -11.52 -3.53
C ASN A 2 1.16 -11.71 -2.69
N PHE A 3 1.09 -11.06 -1.54
CA PHE A 3 -0.14 -11.02 -0.76
C PHE A 3 -1.10 -9.99 -1.33
N VAL A 4 -2.37 -10.37 -1.37
CA VAL A 4 -3.46 -9.49 -1.77
C VAL A 4 -4.58 -9.51 -0.74
N ARG A 5 -5.27 -8.38 -0.59
CA ARG A 5 -6.52 -8.27 0.15
C ARG A 5 -7.64 -8.14 -0.86
N PHE A 6 -8.69 -8.91 -0.71
CA PHE A 6 -9.76 -8.98 -1.71
C PHE A 6 -11.12 -9.22 -1.08
N ARG A 7 -12.16 -8.87 -1.84
CA ARG A 7 -13.54 -9.14 -1.50
C ARG A 7 -14.07 -10.27 -2.37
N LEU A 8 -14.63 -11.28 -1.70
CA LEU A 8 -15.39 -12.36 -2.32
C LEU A 8 -16.82 -12.34 -1.73
N LYS A 9 -17.81 -11.93 -2.52
CA LYS A 9 -19.19 -11.66 -2.03
C LYS A 9 -19.13 -10.66 -0.85
N ASP A 10 -19.62 -11.04 0.32
CA ASP A 10 -19.66 -10.20 1.52
C ASP A 10 -18.45 -10.36 2.46
N LYS A 11 -17.47 -11.18 2.07
CA LYS A 11 -16.28 -11.46 2.87
C LYS A 11 -15.06 -10.73 2.34
N ILE A 12 -14.29 -10.15 3.26
CA ILE A 12 -12.97 -9.62 2.99
C ILE A 12 -11.94 -10.64 3.49
N LEU A 13 -11.02 -11.01 2.60
CA LEU A 13 -10.04 -12.06 2.83
C LEU A 13 -8.65 -11.56 2.41
N TYR A 14 -7.62 -12.20 2.96
CA TYR A 14 -6.27 -12.14 2.43
C TYR A 14 -5.95 -13.43 1.67
N GLY A 15 -5.05 -13.33 0.71
CA GLY A 15 -4.61 -14.48 -0.08
C GLY A 15 -3.28 -14.24 -0.76
N VAL A 16 -2.76 -15.29 -1.34
CA VAL A 16 -1.56 -15.26 -2.17
C VAL A 16 -1.99 -15.23 -3.63
N LEU A 17 -1.51 -14.23 -4.37
CA LEU A 17 -1.71 -14.10 -5.81
C LEU A 17 -0.57 -14.78 -6.56
N GLU A 18 -0.92 -15.71 -7.42
CA GLU A 18 -0.01 -16.42 -8.30
C GLU A 18 -0.73 -16.77 -9.60
N ASP A 19 -0.10 -16.50 -10.73
CA ASP A 19 -0.57 -16.85 -12.08
C ASP A 19 -2.06 -16.52 -12.34
N GLY A 20 -2.48 -15.30 -11.95
CA GLY A 20 -3.84 -14.81 -12.16
C GLY A 20 -4.90 -15.46 -11.26
N THR A 21 -4.49 -16.23 -10.28
CA THR A 21 -5.37 -16.82 -9.26
C THR A 21 -4.99 -16.39 -7.86
N VAL A 22 -5.97 -16.28 -6.97
CA VAL A 22 -5.77 -15.95 -5.56
C VAL A 22 -6.16 -17.14 -4.70
N GLN A 23 -5.23 -17.60 -3.89
CA GLN A 23 -5.46 -18.64 -2.89
C GLN A 23 -5.60 -17.99 -1.52
N PRO A 24 -6.79 -18.06 -0.88
CA PRO A 24 -6.99 -17.45 0.43
C PRO A 24 -6.11 -18.07 1.49
N ILE A 25 -5.81 -17.28 2.52
CA ILE A 25 -5.09 -17.74 3.71
C ILE A 25 -6.03 -17.82 4.91
N GLN A 26 -5.68 -18.71 5.82
CA GLN A 26 -6.17 -18.71 7.20
C GLN A 26 -5.02 -18.29 8.11
N GLY A 27 -5.25 -17.33 8.99
CA GLY A 27 -4.21 -16.74 9.82
C GLY A 27 -3.97 -15.27 9.45
N SER A 28 -2.74 -14.80 9.55
CA SER A 28 -2.38 -13.39 9.33
C SER A 28 -1.19 -13.27 8.39
N ILE A 29 -1.23 -12.31 7.46
CA ILE A 29 -0.06 -11.95 6.64
C ILE A 29 1.12 -11.41 7.46
N TYR A 30 0.87 -11.03 8.71
CA TYR A 30 1.88 -10.49 9.65
C TYR A 30 2.40 -11.54 10.64
N ALA A 31 1.86 -12.77 10.60
CA ALA A 31 2.22 -13.87 11.49
C ALA A 31 2.12 -15.21 10.72
N ASP A 32 1.92 -16.31 11.43
CA ASP A 32 1.73 -17.61 10.81
C ASP A 32 0.40 -17.66 10.04
N TYR A 33 0.44 -18.28 8.88
CA TYR A 33 -0.72 -18.54 8.06
C TYR A 33 -0.63 -19.89 7.36
N SER A 34 -1.77 -20.38 6.92
CA SER A 34 -1.88 -21.56 6.04
C SER A 34 -2.73 -21.22 4.82
N LEU A 35 -2.44 -21.87 3.70
CA LEU A 35 -3.23 -21.72 2.48
C LEU A 35 -4.49 -22.58 2.57
N LEU A 36 -5.64 -22.01 2.21
CA LEU A 36 -6.88 -22.76 2.08
C LEU A 36 -6.89 -23.58 0.78
N PRO A 37 -7.56 -24.75 0.73
CA PRO A 37 -7.53 -25.64 -0.43
C PRO A 37 -8.46 -25.18 -1.57
N VAL A 38 -8.57 -23.88 -1.79
CA VAL A 38 -9.42 -23.28 -2.83
C VAL A 38 -8.67 -22.13 -3.50
N LYS A 39 -8.86 -21.97 -4.82
CA LYS A 39 -8.34 -20.85 -5.59
C LYS A 39 -9.48 -20.12 -6.30
N TYR A 40 -9.38 -18.83 -6.44
CA TYR A 40 -10.31 -17.97 -7.16
C TYR A 40 -9.59 -17.26 -8.30
N SER A 41 -10.24 -17.12 -9.44
CA SER A 41 -9.75 -16.25 -10.51
C SER A 41 -9.82 -14.78 -10.07
N LEU A 42 -8.88 -13.95 -10.53
CA LEU A 42 -8.96 -12.49 -10.34
C LEU A 42 -10.27 -11.90 -10.86
N ASN A 43 -10.89 -12.52 -11.88
CA ASN A 43 -12.15 -12.07 -12.44
C ASN A 43 -13.37 -12.33 -11.52
N ASP A 44 -13.24 -13.21 -10.55
CA ASP A 44 -14.32 -13.60 -9.63
C ASP A 44 -14.27 -12.85 -8.30
N ILE A 45 -13.29 -12.01 -8.10
CA ILE A 45 -13.04 -11.26 -6.85
C ILE A 45 -12.83 -9.78 -7.14
N LYS A 46 -13.01 -8.93 -6.12
CA LYS A 46 -12.59 -7.53 -6.16
C LYS A 46 -11.34 -7.35 -5.31
N LEU A 47 -10.23 -6.95 -5.93
CA LEU A 47 -9.04 -6.53 -5.18
C LEU A 47 -9.34 -5.27 -4.38
N LEU A 48 -8.77 -5.20 -3.21
CA LEU A 48 -8.85 -4.06 -2.29
C LEU A 48 -7.45 -3.51 -2.02
N ALA A 49 -7.38 -2.34 -1.39
CA ALA A 49 -6.12 -1.85 -0.85
C ALA A 49 -5.45 -2.95 -0.01
N PRO A 50 -4.13 -3.14 -0.11
CA PRO A 50 -3.42 -4.29 0.48
C PRO A 50 -3.51 -4.33 2.01
N CYS A 51 -3.76 -3.19 2.64
CA CYS A 51 -3.93 -3.08 4.09
C CYS A 51 -4.95 -1.98 4.44
N GLU A 52 -5.32 -1.88 5.70
CA GLU A 52 -6.15 -0.80 6.27
C GLU A 52 -5.29 0.00 7.26
N PRO A 53 -4.55 1.00 6.79
CA PRO A 53 -3.65 1.74 7.65
C PRO A 53 -4.42 2.64 8.60
N SER A 54 -3.99 2.72 9.85
CA SER A 54 -4.48 3.73 10.80
C SER A 54 -3.90 5.11 10.54
N LYS A 55 -2.73 5.17 9.92
CA LYS A 55 -2.01 6.40 9.50
C LYS A 55 -1.07 6.07 8.35
N ILE A 56 -0.77 7.09 7.56
CA ILE A 56 0.16 7.02 6.44
C ILE A 56 1.20 8.12 6.66
N LEU A 57 2.46 7.72 6.76
CA LEU A 57 3.59 8.64 6.83
C LEU A 57 4.27 8.65 5.47
N CYS A 58 4.45 9.83 4.92
CA CYS A 58 5.12 10.04 3.65
C CYS A 58 6.43 10.77 3.86
N VAL A 59 7.38 10.55 2.97
CA VAL A 59 8.69 11.21 2.97
C VAL A 59 8.82 12.02 1.68
N GLY A 60 8.81 13.33 1.79
CA GLY A 60 8.95 14.22 0.64
C GLY A 60 10.39 14.30 0.13
N LEU A 61 10.55 14.45 -1.20
CA LEU A 61 11.84 14.60 -1.90
C LEU A 61 12.84 13.48 -1.59
N ASN A 62 12.35 12.28 -1.38
CA ASN A 62 13.17 11.10 -1.07
C ASN A 62 13.69 10.35 -2.32
N TYR A 63 13.27 10.77 -3.52
CA TYR A 63 13.81 10.32 -4.81
C TYR A 63 14.64 11.43 -5.44
N ARG A 64 15.91 11.13 -5.72
CA ARG A 64 16.86 12.11 -6.25
C ARG A 64 16.39 12.69 -7.58
N ASP A 65 15.98 11.84 -8.50
CA ASP A 65 15.53 12.23 -9.85
C ASP A 65 14.33 13.20 -9.76
N HIS A 66 13.41 12.96 -8.83
CA HIS A 66 12.28 13.86 -8.60
C HIS A 66 12.72 15.23 -8.05
N ALA A 67 13.67 15.26 -7.12
CA ALA A 67 14.22 16.52 -6.62
C ALA A 67 14.90 17.33 -7.74
N GLU A 68 15.65 16.68 -8.63
CA GLU A 68 16.29 17.29 -9.79
C GLU A 68 15.28 17.82 -10.79
N GLU A 69 14.23 17.06 -11.11
CA GLU A 69 13.10 17.47 -11.98
C GLU A 69 12.41 18.74 -11.46
N MET A 70 12.24 18.83 -10.16
CA MET A 70 11.64 19.98 -9.49
C MET A 70 12.60 21.15 -9.26
N ASN A 71 13.87 21.05 -9.64
CA ASN A 71 14.93 22.00 -9.30
C ASN A 71 15.04 22.31 -7.80
N LEU A 72 14.82 21.30 -6.97
CA LEU A 72 14.89 21.41 -5.52
C LEU A 72 16.13 20.73 -4.97
N GLN A 73 16.69 21.31 -3.91
CA GLN A 73 17.79 20.68 -3.20
C GLN A 73 17.27 19.52 -2.34
N ILE A 74 18.01 18.41 -2.35
CA ILE A 74 17.72 17.27 -1.47
C ILE A 74 17.87 17.76 -0.02
N PRO A 75 16.82 17.61 0.82
CA PRO A 75 16.86 18.08 2.19
C PRO A 75 17.86 17.26 3.02
N LYS A 76 18.54 17.90 3.96
CA LYS A 76 19.48 17.25 4.89
C LYS A 76 18.77 16.24 5.81
N TRP A 77 17.52 16.50 6.15
CA TRP A 77 16.66 15.67 6.99
C TRP A 77 15.41 15.27 6.22
N PRO A 78 14.87 14.07 6.44
CA PRO A 78 13.64 13.66 5.77
C PRO A 78 12.49 14.65 6.03
N VAL A 79 11.81 15.05 4.99
CA VAL A 79 10.57 15.84 5.08
C VAL A 79 9.42 14.87 5.29
N ILE A 80 8.92 14.78 6.51
CA ILE A 80 7.86 13.84 6.88
C ILE A 80 6.52 14.57 6.92
N PHE A 81 5.51 13.98 6.28
CA PHE A 81 4.13 14.45 6.33
C PHE A 81 3.16 13.27 6.41
N MET A 82 1.90 13.55 6.67
CA MET A 82 0.87 12.52 6.82
C MET A 82 -0.25 12.68 5.81
N LYS A 83 -0.77 11.54 5.35
CA LYS A 83 -2.06 11.45 4.66
C LYS A 83 -3.08 10.77 5.58
N PRO A 84 -4.36 11.16 5.53
CA PRO A 84 -5.40 10.48 6.29
C PRO A 84 -5.63 9.05 5.76
N SER A 85 -6.05 8.14 6.62
CA SER A 85 -6.39 6.76 6.21
C SER A 85 -7.49 6.71 5.15
N THR A 86 -8.36 7.73 5.12
CA THR A 86 -9.44 7.86 4.12
C THR A 86 -8.94 8.18 2.72
N SER A 87 -7.66 8.51 2.53
CA SER A 87 -7.05 8.73 1.20
C SER A 87 -6.67 7.41 0.49
N VAL A 88 -6.78 6.26 1.17
CA VAL A 88 -6.46 4.97 0.56
C VAL A 88 -7.63 4.46 -0.27
N ILE A 89 -7.33 4.10 -1.51
CA ILE A 89 -8.26 3.44 -2.42
C ILE A 89 -7.68 2.12 -2.89
N GLY A 90 -8.53 1.23 -3.37
CA GLY A 90 -8.14 -0.06 -3.94
C GLY A 90 -7.72 0.05 -5.40
N PRO A 91 -7.19 -1.05 -5.97
CA PRO A 91 -6.93 -1.14 -7.39
C PRO A 91 -8.19 -0.84 -8.22
N GLU A 92 -8.04 -0.12 -9.33
CA GLU A 92 -9.10 0.26 -10.27
C GLU A 92 -10.22 1.15 -9.66
N GLU A 93 -10.05 1.66 -8.46
CA GLU A 93 -10.94 2.66 -7.89
C GLU A 93 -10.61 4.06 -8.42
N GLU A 94 -11.63 4.87 -8.65
CA GLU A 94 -11.47 6.20 -9.24
C GLU A 94 -10.84 7.19 -8.26
N ILE A 95 -9.84 7.93 -8.75
CA ILE A 95 -9.33 9.11 -8.06
C ILE A 95 -10.26 10.27 -8.39
N VAL A 96 -11.07 10.69 -7.43
CA VAL A 96 -12.01 11.80 -7.61
C VAL A 96 -11.25 13.12 -7.69
N TYR A 97 -11.28 13.76 -8.86
CA TYR A 97 -10.64 15.05 -9.08
C TYR A 97 -11.45 16.20 -8.44
N PRO A 98 -10.89 16.96 -7.50
CA PRO A 98 -11.60 18.05 -6.85
C PRO A 98 -11.65 19.30 -7.75
N ASN A 99 -12.66 19.39 -8.59
CA ASN A 99 -12.80 20.34 -9.70
C ASN A 99 -12.62 21.82 -9.36
N SER A 100 -12.93 22.25 -8.13
CA SER A 100 -13.03 23.69 -7.81
C SER A 100 -11.71 24.32 -7.35
N PHE A 101 -10.76 23.54 -6.90
CA PHE A 101 -9.56 24.06 -6.22
C PHE A 101 -8.25 23.59 -6.84
N VAL A 102 -8.23 22.44 -7.51
CA VAL A 102 -7.03 21.80 -8.03
C VAL A 102 -6.90 22.11 -9.51
N LYS A 103 -5.81 22.78 -9.89
CA LYS A 103 -5.49 23.07 -11.29
C LYS A 103 -4.65 21.98 -11.94
N ARG A 104 -3.94 21.20 -11.14
CA ARG A 104 -3.06 20.12 -11.59
C ARG A 104 -3.06 19.01 -10.55
N LEU A 105 -3.13 17.78 -11.01
CA LEU A 105 -2.98 16.57 -10.23
C LEU A 105 -1.91 15.72 -10.90
N ASP A 106 -0.85 15.42 -10.17
CA ASP A 106 0.23 14.56 -10.62
C ASP A 106 0.13 13.21 -9.92
N TYR A 107 0.55 12.15 -10.59
CA TYR A 107 0.74 10.84 -9.99
C TYR A 107 2.20 10.63 -9.66
N GLU A 108 2.47 9.87 -8.61
CA GLU A 108 3.81 9.52 -8.17
C GLU A 108 3.86 8.02 -7.87
N ALA A 109 4.87 7.34 -8.41
CA ALA A 109 5.11 5.93 -8.11
C ALA A 109 6.11 5.83 -6.96
N GLU A 110 5.66 5.42 -5.80
CA GLU A 110 6.48 5.33 -4.59
C GLU A 110 6.48 3.93 -3.98
N LEU A 111 7.60 3.57 -3.36
CA LEU A 111 7.68 2.37 -2.54
C LEU A 111 6.92 2.59 -1.23
N ALA A 112 5.91 1.77 -0.99
CA ALA A 112 5.17 1.76 0.27
C ALA A 112 5.62 0.60 1.16
N VAL A 113 5.91 0.89 2.43
CA VAL A 113 6.28 -0.10 3.44
C VAL A 113 5.16 -0.21 4.46
N VAL A 114 4.71 -1.44 4.71
CA VAL A 114 3.71 -1.72 5.75
C VAL A 114 4.40 -2.19 7.01
N ILE A 115 4.24 -1.42 8.11
CA ILE A 115 4.86 -1.76 9.39
C ILE A 115 4.14 -2.95 10.01
N LYS A 116 4.86 -4.05 10.19
CA LYS A 116 4.35 -5.31 10.73
C LYS A 116 4.07 -5.24 12.23
N GLU A 117 4.99 -4.64 12.98
CA GLU A 117 4.98 -4.64 14.43
C GLU A 117 5.15 -3.23 15.00
N LYS A 118 4.61 -2.99 16.19
CA LYS A 118 4.82 -1.72 16.89
C LYS A 118 6.28 -1.58 17.30
N THR A 119 6.98 -0.63 16.73
CA THR A 119 8.40 -0.37 16.97
C THR A 119 8.65 1.04 17.45
N LYS A 120 9.76 1.24 18.15
CA LYS A 120 10.27 2.54 18.57
C LYS A 120 11.77 2.46 18.82
N ASN A 121 12.55 3.40 18.26
CA ASN A 121 14.00 3.50 18.44
C ASN A 121 14.73 2.19 18.08
N ILE A 122 14.37 1.60 16.96
CA ILE A 122 15.03 0.39 16.44
C ILE A 122 16.33 0.77 15.72
N GLU A 123 17.32 -0.09 15.80
CA GLU A 123 18.55 0.04 15.04
C GLU A 123 18.31 -0.33 13.58
N THR A 124 19.11 0.25 12.66
CA THR A 124 18.92 0.06 11.21
C THR A 124 19.00 -1.41 10.80
N GLU A 125 19.85 -2.18 11.46
CA GLU A 125 20.08 -3.60 11.22
C GLU A 125 18.88 -4.49 11.60
N MET A 126 17.92 -3.93 12.35
CA MET A 126 16.69 -4.63 12.76
C MET A 126 15.53 -4.41 11.79
N VAL A 127 15.75 -3.67 10.72
CA VAL A 127 14.75 -3.44 9.68
C VAL A 127 14.94 -4.49 8.59
N GLU A 128 14.03 -5.47 8.54
CA GLU A 128 14.01 -6.52 7.52
C GLU A 128 12.87 -6.29 6.51
#